data_ea262e038445aa661acc0abef94af5bd
#
_entry.id   ea262e038445aa661acc0abef94af5bd
#
_cell.length_a   1.000
_cell.length_b   1.000
_cell.length_c   1.000
_cell.angle_alpha   90.00
_cell.angle_beta   90.00
_cell.angle_gamma   90.00
#
_symmetry.space_group_name_H-M   'P 1'
#
loop_
_entity.id
_entity.type
_entity.pdbx_description
1 polymer ?
#
loop_
_entity_poly.entity_id
_entity_poly.type
_entity_poly.pdbx_seq_one_letter_code
_entity_poly.pdbx_strand_id
1 'polypeptide(L)'
;MNKNHLIVLEFIQGNKLVSRAEISANSALEVSDATIKRIISDLVKENWIISLGKGKATTYTSAPKLEILFPIDLDTYFLVEQDVRSIKERFDFDIFEKLSRTTLFTTVEQNHLSDLQQKFQSKTSELTSLQYQKEMERLAIDLSWKSSQIEGNTYSLLETEQLLKEKKTASGKTKDEAVMLLNHKDAIDFLLAQPEYGVNLSLKLIEELHSLLVKELGINRNIRKRRVGITGTNYNPLDNEFEIKEALEKTCVLVNSRKSIYEKAFLTLVLISYIQPFADGNKRTSRILSNGILIAENYCPLSFRTVDPLEYKKAMLVFYEKTNITPMKRLFIEQAEFAVDTYF
;
A
#
# COMPACT_ATOMS: atom_id res chain seq x y z
N MET A 1 -19.98 7.20 5.30
CA MET A 1 -20.93 7.35 4.17
C MET A 1 -22.09 6.37 4.33
N ASN A 2 -23.31 6.74 3.96
CA ASN A 2 -24.46 5.82 3.93
C ASN A 2 -24.68 5.28 2.50
N LYS A 3 -25.61 4.31 2.34
CA LYS A 3 -25.92 3.66 1.06
C LYS A 3 -26.21 4.65 -0.08
N ASN A 4 -27.00 5.70 0.20
CA ASN A 4 -27.37 6.68 -0.82
C ASN A 4 -26.21 7.55 -1.29
N HIS A 5 -25.22 7.85 -0.42
CA HIS A 5 -23.97 8.51 -0.82
C HIS A 5 -23.18 7.65 -1.79
N LEU A 6 -23.09 6.34 -1.54
CA LEU A 6 -22.39 5.41 -2.42
C LEU A 6 -23.04 5.32 -3.80
N ILE A 7 -24.36 5.22 -3.86
CA ILE A 7 -25.12 5.19 -5.13
C ILE A 7 -24.88 6.46 -5.95
N VAL A 8 -24.88 7.65 -5.30
CA VAL A 8 -24.59 8.92 -6.00
C VAL A 8 -23.15 8.95 -6.50
N LEU A 9 -22.18 8.48 -5.71
CA LEU A 9 -20.79 8.44 -6.10
C LEU A 9 -20.54 7.47 -7.26
N GLU A 10 -21.13 6.27 -7.23
CA GLU A 10 -21.06 5.29 -8.31
C GLU A 10 -21.63 5.86 -9.62
N PHE A 11 -22.78 6.53 -9.54
CA PHE A 11 -23.39 7.17 -10.70
C PHE A 11 -22.48 8.26 -11.29
N ILE A 12 -21.89 9.13 -10.44
CA ILE A 12 -20.97 10.17 -10.90
C ILE A 12 -19.66 9.57 -11.45
N GLN A 13 -19.16 8.50 -10.85
CA GLN A 13 -17.94 7.82 -11.30
C GLN A 13 -18.13 7.16 -12.67
N GLY A 14 -19.32 6.61 -12.94
CA GLY A 14 -19.67 6.02 -14.24
C GLY A 14 -19.94 7.04 -15.35
N ASN A 15 -20.08 8.34 -15.02
CA ASN A 15 -20.42 9.40 -15.96
C ASN A 15 -19.44 10.58 -15.81
N LYS A 16 -18.93 11.09 -16.92
CA LYS A 16 -17.91 12.16 -16.87
C LYS A 16 -18.41 13.47 -16.25
N LEU A 17 -19.67 13.82 -16.50
CA LEU A 17 -20.27 15.07 -16.05
C LEU A 17 -21.79 14.88 -15.93
N VAL A 18 -22.35 15.13 -14.76
CA VAL A 18 -23.77 14.90 -14.49
C VAL A 18 -24.43 16.12 -13.81
N SER A 19 -25.66 16.41 -14.19
CA SER A 19 -26.51 17.40 -13.53
C SER A 19 -27.24 16.80 -12.30
N ARG A 20 -27.76 17.67 -11.43
CA ARG A 20 -28.61 17.21 -10.31
C ARG A 20 -29.85 16.47 -10.80
N ALA A 21 -30.45 16.90 -11.92
CA ALA A 21 -31.63 16.25 -12.49
C ALA A 21 -31.33 14.80 -12.92
N GLU A 22 -30.19 14.55 -13.54
CA GLU A 22 -29.75 13.21 -13.92
C GLU A 22 -29.48 12.32 -12.69
N ILE A 23 -28.87 12.88 -11.63
CA ILE A 23 -28.69 12.16 -10.35
C ILE A 23 -30.06 11.81 -9.74
N SER A 24 -31.01 12.77 -9.73
CA SER A 24 -32.37 12.52 -9.21
C SER A 24 -33.18 11.52 -10.03
N ALA A 25 -32.89 11.40 -11.30
CA ALA A 25 -33.53 10.43 -12.18
C ALA A 25 -32.97 9.00 -12.06
N ASN A 26 -31.91 8.80 -11.27
CA ASN A 26 -31.35 7.47 -11.05
C ASN A 26 -32.32 6.61 -10.21
N SER A 27 -32.85 5.56 -10.83
CA SER A 27 -33.84 4.65 -10.24
C SER A 27 -33.37 3.91 -8.98
N ALA A 28 -32.07 3.84 -8.75
CA ALA A 28 -31.48 3.25 -7.53
C ALA A 28 -31.60 4.17 -6.29
N LEU A 29 -32.00 5.44 -6.47
CA LEU A 29 -32.18 6.44 -5.40
C LEU A 29 -33.66 6.58 -5.06
N GLU A 30 -34.09 5.91 -4.02
CA GLU A 30 -35.47 6.01 -3.47
C GLU A 30 -35.56 7.09 -2.37
N VAL A 31 -35.16 8.34 -2.68
CA VAL A 31 -35.18 9.45 -1.73
C VAL A 31 -35.66 10.75 -2.36
N SER A 32 -36.13 11.69 -1.53
CA SER A 32 -36.63 12.98 -2.01
C SER A 32 -35.52 13.85 -2.62
N ASP A 33 -35.93 14.76 -3.52
CA ASP A 33 -35.03 15.75 -4.16
C ASP A 33 -34.29 16.61 -3.13
N ALA A 34 -34.93 16.90 -2.00
CA ALA A 34 -34.30 17.63 -0.87
C ALA A 34 -33.16 16.81 -0.24
N THR A 35 -33.36 15.50 -0.11
CA THR A 35 -32.31 14.58 0.39
C THR A 35 -31.15 14.48 -0.59
N ILE A 36 -31.41 14.35 -1.89
CA ILE A 36 -30.39 14.33 -2.94
C ILE A 36 -29.54 15.61 -2.91
N LYS A 37 -30.20 16.78 -2.78
CA LYS A 37 -29.52 18.06 -2.67
C LYS A 37 -28.56 18.10 -1.46
N ARG A 38 -28.99 17.55 -0.32
CA ARG A 38 -28.14 17.46 0.89
C ARG A 38 -26.96 16.53 0.65
N ILE A 39 -27.18 15.33 0.09
CA ILE A 39 -26.14 14.37 -0.25
C ILE A 39 -25.09 15.01 -1.16
N ILE A 40 -25.50 15.66 -2.24
CA ILE A 40 -24.58 16.35 -3.15
C ILE A 40 -23.80 17.44 -2.43
N SER A 41 -24.46 18.23 -1.58
CA SER A 41 -23.77 19.26 -0.78
C SER A 41 -22.71 18.68 0.15
N ASP A 42 -23.01 17.57 0.83
CA ASP A 42 -22.08 16.87 1.72
C ASP A 42 -20.90 16.32 0.92
N LEU A 43 -21.15 15.69 -0.23
CA LEU A 43 -20.10 15.13 -1.10
C LEU A 43 -19.18 16.20 -1.69
N VAL A 44 -19.70 17.39 -2.03
CA VAL A 44 -18.88 18.52 -2.48
C VAL A 44 -18.04 19.05 -1.32
N LYS A 45 -18.64 19.25 -0.14
CA LYS A 45 -17.97 19.74 1.08
C LYS A 45 -16.82 18.81 1.50
N GLU A 46 -17.01 17.52 1.35
CA GLU A 46 -16.02 16.49 1.70
C GLU A 46 -15.02 16.20 0.56
N ASN A 47 -15.09 16.95 -0.56
CA ASN A 47 -14.22 16.77 -1.73
C ASN A 47 -14.30 15.37 -2.38
N TRP A 48 -15.46 14.73 -2.36
CA TRP A 48 -15.70 13.51 -3.14
C TRP A 48 -16.05 13.82 -4.60
N ILE A 49 -16.72 14.94 -4.82
CA ILE A 49 -17.13 15.42 -6.14
C ILE A 49 -16.81 16.91 -6.29
N ILE A 50 -16.68 17.36 -7.52
CA ILE A 50 -16.43 18.76 -7.89
C ILE A 50 -17.68 19.29 -8.57
N SER A 51 -18.15 20.47 -8.15
CA SER A 51 -19.21 21.21 -8.83
C SER A 51 -18.63 22.16 -9.87
N LEU A 52 -19.18 22.15 -11.09
CA LEU A 52 -18.81 23.01 -12.22
C LEU A 52 -20.03 23.83 -12.66
N GLY A 53 -19.82 25.10 -13.04
CA GLY A 53 -20.89 26.01 -13.44
C GLY A 53 -21.60 26.66 -12.26
N LYS A 54 -22.70 27.39 -12.54
CA LYS A 54 -23.50 28.11 -11.55
C LYS A 54 -25.01 27.97 -11.82
N GLY A 55 -25.79 27.98 -10.74
CA GLY A 55 -27.26 27.98 -10.82
C GLY A 55 -27.81 26.70 -11.48
N LYS A 56 -28.71 26.85 -12.44
CA LYS A 56 -29.34 25.72 -13.15
C LYS A 56 -28.38 24.91 -14.03
N ALA A 57 -27.26 25.50 -14.44
CA ALA A 57 -26.23 24.86 -15.27
C ALA A 57 -25.14 24.15 -14.44
N THR A 58 -25.34 24.02 -13.13
CA THR A 58 -24.38 23.30 -12.26
C THR A 58 -24.36 21.82 -12.60
N THR A 59 -23.17 21.31 -12.85
CA THR A 59 -22.89 19.88 -13.08
C THR A 59 -21.85 19.40 -12.07
N TYR A 60 -21.73 18.09 -11.92
CA TYR A 60 -20.84 17.43 -10.97
C TYR A 60 -19.97 16.40 -11.67
N THR A 61 -18.73 16.30 -11.22
CA THR A 61 -17.76 15.31 -11.69
C THR A 61 -16.99 14.74 -10.52
N SER A 62 -16.32 13.61 -10.73
CA SER A 62 -15.47 12.96 -9.73
C SER A 62 -14.32 13.86 -9.31
N ALA A 63 -14.10 14.00 -8.00
CA ALA A 63 -12.86 14.55 -7.48
C ALA A 63 -11.76 13.45 -7.46
N PRO A 64 -10.46 13.80 -7.43
CA PRO A 64 -9.37 12.83 -7.30
C PRO A 64 -9.55 11.86 -6.12
N LYS A 65 -10.06 12.35 -5.01
CA LYS A 65 -10.38 11.55 -3.82
C LYS A 65 -11.32 10.37 -4.13
N LEU A 66 -12.29 10.56 -5.02
CA LEU A 66 -13.26 9.50 -5.37
C LEU A 66 -12.57 8.31 -6.02
N GLU A 67 -11.66 8.56 -6.95
CA GLU A 67 -10.91 7.50 -7.63
C GLU A 67 -10.01 6.74 -6.64
N ILE A 68 -9.29 7.49 -5.79
CA ILE A 68 -8.29 6.95 -4.85
C ILE A 68 -8.93 6.19 -3.67
N LEU A 69 -10.06 6.68 -3.13
CA LEU A 69 -10.62 6.24 -1.86
C LEU A 69 -12.03 5.66 -1.95
N PHE A 70 -12.57 5.46 -3.15
CA PHE A 70 -13.89 4.81 -3.27
C PHE A 70 -13.84 3.39 -2.66
N PRO A 71 -14.79 3.01 -1.81
CA PRO A 71 -14.82 1.66 -1.24
C PRO A 71 -14.99 0.60 -2.33
N ILE A 72 -14.06 -0.35 -2.40
CA ILE A 72 -14.12 -1.49 -3.31
C ILE A 72 -14.16 -2.76 -2.47
N ASP A 73 -15.22 -3.55 -2.66
CA ASP A 73 -15.33 -4.89 -2.12
C ASP A 73 -14.53 -5.87 -2.99
N LEU A 74 -13.52 -6.50 -2.39
CA LEU A 74 -12.59 -7.37 -3.12
C LEU A 74 -13.29 -8.61 -3.69
N ASP A 75 -14.22 -9.19 -2.95
CA ASP A 75 -14.86 -10.42 -3.39
C ASP A 75 -15.76 -10.16 -4.59
N THR A 76 -16.57 -9.11 -4.54
CA THR A 76 -17.39 -8.67 -5.67
C THR A 76 -16.52 -8.27 -6.87
N TYR A 77 -15.41 -7.53 -6.65
CA TYR A 77 -14.52 -7.09 -7.72
C TYR A 77 -13.90 -8.26 -8.49
N PHE A 78 -13.46 -9.30 -7.77
CA PHE A 78 -12.80 -10.47 -8.36
C PHE A 78 -13.77 -11.59 -8.80
N LEU A 79 -15.10 -11.41 -8.70
CA LEU A 79 -16.06 -12.24 -9.42
C LEU A 79 -15.99 -12.02 -10.94
N VAL A 80 -15.53 -10.85 -11.36
CA VAL A 80 -15.35 -10.53 -12.78
C VAL A 80 -13.99 -11.08 -13.24
N GLU A 81 -14.01 -11.87 -14.31
CA GLU A 81 -12.81 -12.46 -14.92
C GLU A 81 -11.82 -11.39 -15.38
N GLN A 82 -10.52 -11.71 -15.33
CA GLN A 82 -9.41 -10.81 -15.62
C GLN A 82 -9.61 -10.02 -16.92
N ASP A 83 -9.96 -10.69 -18.01
CA ASP A 83 -10.04 -10.09 -19.34
C ASP A 83 -11.30 -9.22 -19.56
N VAL A 84 -12.28 -9.29 -18.64
CA VAL A 84 -13.53 -8.51 -18.70
C VAL A 84 -13.53 -7.35 -17.71
N ARG A 85 -12.59 -7.33 -16.76
CA ARG A 85 -12.49 -6.21 -15.81
C ARG A 85 -12.14 -4.91 -16.51
N SER A 86 -12.91 -3.87 -16.26
CA SER A 86 -12.59 -2.52 -16.70
C SER A 86 -11.44 -1.97 -15.84
N ILE A 87 -10.25 -1.83 -16.41
CA ILE A 87 -9.02 -1.45 -15.69
C ILE A 87 -8.27 -0.33 -16.41
N LYS A 88 -7.33 0.30 -15.71
CA LYS A 88 -6.23 1.07 -16.31
C LYS A 88 -5.16 0.09 -16.76
N GLU A 89 -5.01 -0.07 -18.07
CA GLU A 89 -4.07 -1.05 -18.63
C GLU A 89 -2.60 -0.61 -18.52
N ARG A 90 -2.34 0.67 -18.28
CA ARG A 90 -0.99 1.25 -18.23
C ARG A 90 -0.80 2.07 -16.97
N PHE A 91 0.46 2.30 -16.64
CA PHE A 91 0.85 3.18 -15.54
C PHE A 91 0.27 4.58 -15.75
N ASP A 92 -0.40 5.10 -14.71
CA ASP A 92 -1.05 6.42 -14.71
C ASP A 92 -0.18 7.41 -13.92
N PHE A 93 0.54 8.29 -14.61
CA PHE A 93 1.37 9.31 -13.99
C PHE A 93 0.56 10.36 -13.20
N ASP A 94 -0.73 10.53 -13.50
CA ASP A 94 -1.61 11.45 -12.75
C ASP A 94 -1.80 10.99 -11.29
N ILE A 95 -1.42 9.74 -10.97
CA ILE A 95 -1.48 9.21 -9.61
C ILE A 95 -0.71 10.08 -8.62
N PHE A 96 0.43 10.65 -9.00
CA PHE A 96 1.24 11.50 -8.12
C PHE A 96 0.50 12.79 -7.75
N GLU A 97 -0.15 13.45 -8.72
CA GLU A 97 -0.95 14.65 -8.47
C GLU A 97 -2.19 14.30 -7.65
N LYS A 98 -2.92 13.24 -7.99
CA LYS A 98 -4.10 12.79 -7.26
C LYS A 98 -3.77 12.46 -5.80
N LEU A 99 -2.71 11.70 -5.58
CA LEU A 99 -2.26 11.40 -4.22
C LEU A 99 -1.80 12.66 -3.47
N SER A 100 -1.07 13.58 -4.10
CA SER A 100 -0.59 14.81 -3.45
C SER A 100 -1.72 15.67 -2.89
N ARG A 101 -2.87 15.68 -3.57
CA ARG A 101 -4.07 16.45 -3.20
C ARG A 101 -5.06 15.70 -2.31
N THR A 102 -4.78 14.42 -2.01
CA THR A 102 -5.70 13.57 -1.24
C THR A 102 -5.14 13.30 0.15
N THR A 103 -5.94 13.54 1.19
CA THR A 103 -5.69 13.04 2.55
C THR A 103 -6.04 11.56 2.55
N LEU A 104 -5.04 10.70 2.79
CA LEU A 104 -5.19 9.25 2.59
C LEU A 104 -6.00 8.59 3.71
N PHE A 105 -5.79 9.04 4.94
CA PHE A 105 -6.50 8.54 6.12
C PHE A 105 -7.59 9.53 6.55
N THR A 106 -8.77 9.04 6.85
CA THR A 106 -9.85 9.82 7.46
C THR A 106 -9.44 10.30 8.85
N THR A 107 -10.13 11.29 9.40
CA THR A 107 -9.85 11.76 10.78
C THR A 107 -9.95 10.64 11.81
N VAL A 108 -10.90 9.71 11.65
CA VAL A 108 -11.03 8.54 12.53
C VAL A 108 -9.83 7.63 12.44
N GLU A 109 -9.39 7.30 11.21
CA GLU A 109 -8.20 6.49 10.97
C GLU A 109 -6.91 7.17 11.46
N GLN A 110 -6.79 8.50 11.28
CA GLN A 110 -5.64 9.27 11.80
C GLN A 110 -5.58 9.24 13.33
N ASN A 111 -6.72 9.43 14.01
CA ASN A 111 -6.78 9.35 15.45
C ASN A 111 -6.41 7.95 15.93
N HIS A 112 -6.98 6.90 15.33
CA HIS A 112 -6.65 5.51 15.66
C HIS A 112 -5.14 5.21 15.47
N LEU A 113 -4.55 5.61 14.35
CA LEU A 113 -3.11 5.45 14.11
C LEU A 113 -2.25 6.26 15.10
N SER A 114 -2.72 7.45 15.50
CA SER A 114 -2.06 8.24 16.54
C SER A 114 -2.10 7.56 17.91
N ASP A 115 -3.24 6.98 18.27
CA ASP A 115 -3.41 6.22 19.52
C ASP A 115 -2.50 4.98 19.54
N LEU A 116 -2.39 4.27 18.41
CA LEU A 116 -1.45 3.15 18.25
C LEU A 116 0.01 3.60 18.46
N GLN A 117 0.40 4.73 17.88
CA GLN A 117 1.75 5.28 18.08
C GLN A 117 2.02 5.65 19.54
N GLN A 118 1.07 6.28 20.23
CA GLN A 118 1.18 6.59 21.65
C GLN A 118 1.31 5.31 22.49
N LYS A 119 0.51 4.29 22.17
CA LYS A 119 0.57 2.98 22.83
C LYS A 119 1.93 2.32 22.63
N PHE A 120 2.47 2.33 21.41
CA PHE A 120 3.81 1.82 21.11
C PHE A 120 4.87 2.55 21.92
N GLN A 121 4.87 3.87 21.93
CA GLN A 121 5.83 4.69 22.69
C GLN A 121 5.75 4.43 24.20
N SER A 122 4.54 4.37 24.76
CA SER A 122 4.34 4.05 26.19
C SER A 122 4.93 2.69 26.54
N LYS A 123 4.55 1.65 25.80
CA LYS A 123 5.01 0.28 26.07
C LYS A 123 6.52 0.13 25.89
N THR A 124 7.09 0.72 24.84
CA THR A 124 8.54 0.63 24.58
C THR A 124 9.38 1.38 25.61
N SER A 125 8.83 2.47 26.20
CA SER A 125 9.52 3.21 27.26
C SER A 125 9.67 2.41 28.57
N GLU A 126 8.85 1.39 28.78
CA GLU A 126 8.90 0.50 29.95
C GLU A 126 9.87 -0.69 29.76
N LEU A 127 10.32 -0.93 28.51
CA LEU A 127 11.20 -2.05 28.19
C LEU A 127 12.67 -1.71 28.42
N THR A 128 13.40 -2.69 28.93
CA THR A 128 14.87 -2.62 28.87
C THR A 128 15.34 -2.77 27.41
N SER A 129 16.53 -2.28 27.09
CA SER A 129 17.12 -2.43 25.74
C SER A 129 17.15 -3.89 25.28
N LEU A 130 17.41 -4.84 26.17
CA LEU A 130 17.42 -6.26 25.83
C LEU A 130 16.01 -6.79 25.50
N GLN A 131 14.99 -6.35 26.24
CA GLN A 131 13.59 -6.74 25.97
C GLN A 131 13.14 -6.17 24.64
N TYR A 132 13.40 -4.88 24.38
CA TYR A 132 13.09 -4.25 23.10
C TYR A 132 13.76 -4.97 21.92
N GLN A 133 15.05 -5.30 22.04
CA GLN A 133 15.76 -6.07 21.00
C GLN A 133 15.14 -7.44 20.74
N LYS A 134 14.69 -8.17 21.79
CA LYS A 134 14.03 -9.47 21.64
C LYS A 134 12.71 -9.35 20.90
N GLU A 135 11.88 -8.33 21.19
CA GLU A 135 10.62 -8.12 20.49
C GLU A 135 10.84 -7.70 19.04
N MET A 136 11.82 -6.83 18.78
CA MET A 136 12.22 -6.47 17.41
C MET A 136 12.73 -7.68 16.62
N GLU A 137 13.51 -8.57 17.24
CA GLU A 137 13.98 -9.81 16.62
C GLU A 137 12.80 -10.74 16.27
N ARG A 138 11.83 -10.89 17.18
CA ARG A 138 10.60 -11.67 16.93
C ARG A 138 9.80 -11.11 15.75
N LEU A 139 9.60 -9.79 15.72
CA LEU A 139 8.93 -9.09 14.64
C LEU A 139 9.69 -9.28 13.32
N ALA A 140 11.02 -9.17 13.34
CA ALA A 140 11.86 -9.34 12.15
C ALA A 140 11.78 -10.76 11.55
N ILE A 141 11.71 -11.79 12.40
CA ILE A 141 11.50 -13.18 11.97
C ILE A 141 10.13 -13.32 11.31
N ASP A 142 9.07 -12.83 11.96
CA ASP A 142 7.70 -12.89 11.44
C ASP A 142 7.57 -12.13 10.11
N LEU A 143 8.18 -10.96 9.99
CA LEU A 143 8.21 -10.19 8.75
C LEU A 143 8.98 -10.92 7.63
N SER A 144 10.15 -11.48 7.93
CA SER A 144 10.95 -12.22 6.95
C SER A 144 10.18 -13.43 6.42
N TRP A 145 9.55 -14.18 7.32
CA TRP A 145 8.70 -15.31 6.96
C TRP A 145 7.51 -14.89 6.11
N LYS A 146 6.69 -13.96 6.62
CA LYS A 146 5.42 -13.61 5.96
C LYS A 146 5.62 -12.90 4.64
N SER A 147 6.56 -11.96 4.59
CA SER A 147 6.90 -11.25 3.37
C SER A 147 7.39 -12.19 2.26
N SER A 148 8.14 -13.23 2.62
CA SER A 148 8.59 -14.25 1.67
C SER A 148 7.45 -15.21 1.29
N GLN A 149 6.58 -15.59 2.23
CA GLN A 149 5.41 -16.44 1.97
C GLN A 149 4.42 -15.79 0.98
N ILE A 150 4.18 -14.48 1.09
CA ILE A 150 3.34 -13.73 0.14
C ILE A 150 3.89 -13.85 -1.29
N GLU A 151 5.19 -13.99 -1.45
CA GLU A 151 5.87 -14.17 -2.76
C GLU A 151 6.07 -15.65 -3.13
N GLY A 152 5.49 -16.60 -2.40
CA GLY A 152 5.48 -18.03 -2.74
C GLY A 152 6.53 -18.87 -2.03
N ASN A 153 7.30 -18.33 -1.07
CA ASN A 153 8.19 -19.11 -0.24
C ASN A 153 7.39 -20.11 0.62
N THR A 154 7.86 -21.34 0.71
CA THR A 154 7.12 -22.43 1.34
C THR A 154 7.56 -22.78 2.77
N TYR A 155 8.58 -22.08 3.31
CA TYR A 155 8.99 -22.24 4.70
C TYR A 155 7.83 -21.95 5.65
N SER A 156 7.66 -22.77 6.69
CA SER A 156 6.82 -22.43 7.84
C SER A 156 7.51 -21.40 8.74
N LEU A 157 6.77 -20.79 9.67
CA LEU A 157 7.35 -19.86 10.64
C LEU A 157 8.45 -20.51 11.49
N LEU A 158 8.22 -21.73 11.97
CA LEU A 158 9.20 -22.46 12.81
C LEU A 158 10.46 -22.81 12.03
N GLU A 159 10.33 -23.26 10.78
CA GLU A 159 11.47 -23.53 9.90
C GLU A 159 12.26 -22.25 9.59
N THR A 160 11.55 -21.13 9.42
CA THR A 160 12.18 -19.81 9.23
C THR A 160 12.94 -19.38 10.49
N GLU A 161 12.35 -19.50 11.67
CA GLU A 161 13.03 -19.19 12.92
C GLU A 161 14.30 -20.03 13.07
N GLN A 162 14.23 -21.33 12.81
CA GLN A 162 15.40 -22.22 12.87
C GLN A 162 16.47 -21.82 11.86
N LEU A 163 16.07 -21.50 10.61
CA LEU A 163 17.02 -21.02 9.59
C LEU A 163 17.71 -19.73 10.01
N LEU A 164 16.96 -18.75 10.53
CA LEU A 164 17.51 -17.43 10.87
C LEU A 164 18.41 -17.47 12.11
N LYS A 165 18.03 -18.25 13.13
CA LYS A 165 18.79 -18.37 14.39
C LYS A 165 19.95 -19.36 14.31
N GLU A 166 19.70 -20.54 13.72
CA GLU A 166 20.65 -21.66 13.77
C GLU A 166 21.38 -21.89 12.44
N LYS A 167 21.02 -21.13 11.38
CA LYS A 167 21.54 -21.29 10.01
C LYS A 167 21.29 -22.68 9.42
N LYS A 168 20.24 -23.36 9.88
CA LYS A 168 19.88 -24.70 9.47
C LYS A 168 18.73 -24.67 8.47
N THR A 169 18.98 -25.19 7.27
CA THR A 169 17.96 -25.27 6.20
C THR A 169 16.97 -26.39 6.48
N ALA A 170 15.69 -26.16 6.14
CA ALA A 170 14.64 -27.16 6.29
C ALA A 170 14.70 -28.21 5.14
N SER A 171 14.33 -29.44 5.45
CA SER A 171 14.28 -30.53 4.46
C SER A 171 13.21 -30.26 3.41
N GLY A 172 13.52 -30.57 2.16
CA GLY A 172 12.60 -30.38 1.03
C GLY A 172 12.41 -28.93 0.54
N LYS A 173 13.18 -27.98 1.08
CA LYS A 173 13.18 -26.57 0.66
C LYS A 173 14.35 -26.29 -0.28
N THR A 174 14.16 -25.36 -1.19
CA THR A 174 15.19 -24.95 -2.13
C THR A 174 16.22 -24.02 -1.49
N LYS A 175 17.42 -23.93 -2.08
CA LYS A 175 18.43 -22.96 -1.66
C LYS A 175 17.92 -21.53 -1.80
N ASP A 176 17.21 -21.21 -2.87
CA ASP A 176 16.73 -19.86 -3.14
C ASP A 176 15.67 -19.41 -2.11
N GLU A 177 14.82 -20.32 -1.64
CA GLU A 177 13.89 -20.04 -0.56
C GLU A 177 14.60 -19.68 0.75
N ALA A 178 15.67 -20.42 1.09
CA ALA A 178 16.48 -20.11 2.28
C ALA A 178 17.21 -18.77 2.12
N VAL A 179 17.84 -18.52 0.97
CA VAL A 179 18.53 -17.26 0.66
C VAL A 179 17.57 -16.08 0.70
N MET A 180 16.35 -16.24 0.19
CA MET A 180 15.30 -15.19 0.25
C MET A 180 15.02 -14.77 1.69
N LEU A 181 14.88 -15.71 2.63
CA LEU A 181 14.62 -15.44 4.04
C LEU A 181 15.81 -14.77 4.72
N LEU A 182 17.03 -15.26 4.47
CA LEU A 182 18.27 -14.69 5.00
C LEU A 182 18.44 -13.23 4.54
N ASN A 183 18.30 -12.99 3.25
CA ASN A 183 18.41 -11.65 2.67
C ASN A 183 17.35 -10.69 3.25
N HIS A 184 16.15 -11.20 3.50
CA HIS A 184 15.08 -10.39 4.09
C HIS A 184 15.44 -9.95 5.51
N LYS A 185 15.96 -10.89 6.32
CA LYS A 185 16.45 -10.60 7.68
C LYS A 185 17.62 -9.64 7.65
N ASP A 186 18.60 -9.84 6.75
CA ASP A 186 19.76 -8.95 6.60
C ASP A 186 19.32 -7.51 6.25
N ALA A 187 18.31 -7.34 5.41
CA ALA A 187 17.78 -6.02 5.07
C ALA A 187 17.08 -5.33 6.26
N ILE A 188 16.38 -6.09 7.11
CA ILE A 188 15.79 -5.55 8.34
C ILE A 188 16.88 -5.18 9.34
N ASP A 189 17.88 -6.05 9.54
CA ASP A 189 18.99 -5.80 10.46
C ASP A 189 19.80 -4.56 10.04
N PHE A 190 19.99 -4.37 8.73
CA PHE A 190 20.62 -3.16 8.19
C PHE A 190 19.85 -1.90 8.61
N LEU A 191 18.52 -1.91 8.46
CA LEU A 191 17.67 -0.76 8.84
C LEU A 191 17.64 -0.52 10.35
N LEU A 192 17.67 -1.57 11.16
CA LEU A 192 17.73 -1.47 12.62
C LEU A 192 19.08 -0.93 13.11
N ALA A 193 20.17 -1.29 12.41
CA ALA A 193 21.50 -0.81 12.73
C ALA A 193 21.79 0.63 12.26
N GLN A 194 21.07 1.09 11.22
CA GLN A 194 21.26 2.41 10.59
C GLN A 194 19.89 3.06 10.30
N PRO A 195 19.12 3.40 11.36
CA PRO A 195 17.76 3.92 11.18
C PRO A 195 17.70 5.23 10.39
N GLU A 196 18.77 6.05 10.43
CA GLU A 196 18.85 7.30 9.68
C GLU A 196 18.68 7.13 8.16
N TYR A 197 18.95 5.95 7.62
CA TYR A 197 18.75 5.65 6.21
C TYR A 197 17.26 5.73 5.79
N GLY A 198 16.34 5.45 6.71
CA GLY A 198 14.89 5.47 6.45
C GLY A 198 14.24 6.85 6.53
N VAL A 199 14.94 7.89 7.02
CA VAL A 199 14.36 9.23 7.24
C VAL A 199 13.86 9.87 5.94
N ASN A 200 14.65 9.75 4.87
CA ASN A 200 14.29 10.26 3.56
C ASN A 200 14.40 9.17 2.49
N LEU A 201 13.28 8.92 1.83
CA LEU A 201 13.26 7.99 0.69
C LEU A 201 14.08 8.57 -0.47
N SER A 202 14.96 7.76 -1.05
CA SER A 202 15.82 8.13 -2.18
C SER A 202 16.00 6.95 -3.13
N LEU A 203 16.34 7.25 -4.40
CA LEU A 203 16.68 6.20 -5.37
C LEU A 203 17.79 5.29 -4.83
N LYS A 204 18.81 5.88 -4.24
CA LYS A 204 19.95 5.15 -3.68
C LYS A 204 19.47 4.13 -2.64
N LEU A 205 18.65 4.54 -1.67
CA LEU A 205 18.10 3.64 -0.66
C LEU A 205 17.25 2.51 -1.28
N ILE A 206 16.43 2.83 -2.28
CA ILE A 206 15.61 1.85 -2.98
C ILE A 206 16.47 0.79 -3.65
N GLU A 207 17.53 1.18 -4.37
CA GLU A 207 18.45 0.27 -5.06
C GLU A 207 19.31 -0.54 -4.06
N GLU A 208 19.79 0.07 -2.98
CA GLU A 208 20.58 -0.61 -1.94
C GLU A 208 19.77 -1.70 -1.24
N LEU A 209 18.55 -1.39 -0.76
CA LEU A 209 17.70 -2.39 -0.11
C LEU A 209 17.25 -3.49 -1.08
N HIS A 210 16.94 -3.16 -2.33
CA HIS A 210 16.68 -4.19 -3.34
C HIS A 210 17.91 -5.07 -3.55
N SER A 211 19.12 -4.51 -3.65
CA SER A 211 20.36 -5.27 -3.81
C SER A 211 20.61 -6.27 -2.67
N LEU A 212 20.27 -5.90 -1.42
CA LEU A 212 20.33 -6.81 -0.28
C LEU A 212 19.33 -7.95 -0.44
N LEU A 213 18.07 -7.62 -0.79
CA LEU A 213 16.98 -8.59 -0.89
C LEU A 213 17.16 -9.63 -2.01
N VAL A 214 17.94 -9.32 -3.06
CA VAL A 214 18.14 -10.22 -4.20
C VAL A 214 19.57 -10.79 -4.26
N LYS A 215 20.37 -10.59 -3.23
CA LYS A 215 21.73 -11.11 -3.14
C LYS A 215 21.71 -12.65 -3.31
N GLU A 216 22.58 -13.18 -4.17
CA GLU A 216 22.72 -14.62 -4.46
C GLU A 216 21.48 -15.32 -5.07
N LEU A 217 20.45 -14.58 -5.50
CA LEU A 217 19.26 -15.14 -6.16
C LEU A 217 19.33 -15.09 -7.69
N GLY A 218 20.45 -14.67 -8.28
CA GLY A 218 20.57 -14.56 -9.74
C GLY A 218 19.72 -13.45 -10.38
N ILE A 219 19.12 -12.58 -9.58
CA ILE A 219 18.26 -11.48 -10.02
C ILE A 219 19.12 -10.23 -10.28
N ASN A 220 18.83 -9.53 -11.38
CA ASN A 220 19.50 -8.26 -11.68
C ASN A 220 19.14 -7.20 -10.64
N ARG A 221 20.17 -6.53 -10.08
CA ARG A 221 20.02 -5.53 -9.00
C ARG A 221 19.64 -4.15 -9.50
N ASN A 222 19.84 -3.87 -10.79
CA ASN A 222 19.59 -2.56 -11.38
C ASN A 222 18.12 -2.38 -11.76
N ILE A 223 17.71 -1.14 -11.91
CA ILE A 223 16.43 -0.80 -12.53
C ILE A 223 16.33 -1.51 -13.89
N ARG A 224 15.20 -2.16 -14.11
CA ARG A 224 14.99 -2.98 -15.31
C ARG A 224 14.88 -2.14 -16.59
N LYS A 225 15.32 -2.74 -17.68
CA LYS A 225 15.22 -2.18 -19.03
C LYS A 225 14.24 -2.98 -19.91
N ARG A 226 13.54 -3.95 -19.33
CA ARG A 226 12.62 -4.83 -20.03
C ARG A 226 11.27 -4.83 -19.34
N ARG A 227 10.24 -5.10 -20.12
CA ARG A 227 8.88 -5.27 -19.62
C ARG A 227 8.80 -6.43 -18.62
N VAL A 228 7.96 -6.27 -17.60
CA VAL A 228 7.57 -7.32 -16.67
C VAL A 228 6.05 -7.47 -16.70
N GLY A 229 5.54 -8.68 -16.49
CA GLY A 229 4.13 -8.95 -16.32
C GLY A 229 3.77 -9.18 -14.85
N ILE A 230 2.50 -9.00 -14.52
CA ILE A 230 1.95 -9.28 -13.20
C ILE A 230 0.83 -10.31 -13.35
N THR A 231 0.95 -11.42 -12.65
CA THR A 231 -0.07 -12.48 -12.71
C THR A 231 -1.39 -12.02 -12.08
N GLY A 232 -2.49 -12.24 -12.79
CA GLY A 232 -3.85 -11.96 -12.33
C GLY A 232 -4.40 -10.59 -12.73
N THR A 233 -3.69 -9.88 -13.62
CA THR A 233 -4.13 -8.59 -14.17
C THR A 233 -3.62 -8.37 -15.60
N ASN A 234 -4.32 -7.54 -16.35
CA ASN A 234 -3.89 -7.02 -17.65
C ASN A 234 -3.18 -5.66 -17.54
N TYR A 235 -2.94 -5.19 -16.33
CA TYR A 235 -2.14 -3.99 -16.08
C TYR A 235 -0.69 -4.20 -16.52
N ASN A 236 -0.17 -3.22 -17.24
CA ASN A 236 1.19 -3.18 -17.76
C ASN A 236 1.98 -2.08 -17.04
N PRO A 237 2.96 -2.42 -16.19
CA PRO A 237 3.89 -1.45 -15.61
C PRO A 237 4.71 -0.72 -16.68
N LEU A 238 5.34 0.38 -16.29
CA LEU A 238 6.32 1.07 -17.13
C LEU A 238 7.34 0.08 -17.72
N ASP A 239 7.77 0.29 -18.95
CA ASP A 239 8.61 -0.66 -19.69
C ASP A 239 10.00 -0.13 -20.06
N ASN A 240 10.30 1.13 -19.74
CA ASN A 240 11.60 1.73 -19.98
C ASN A 240 12.22 2.34 -18.72
N GLU A 241 13.56 2.32 -18.67
CA GLU A 241 14.36 2.77 -17.53
C GLU A 241 14.15 4.24 -17.18
N PHE A 242 13.91 5.09 -18.17
CA PHE A 242 13.78 6.55 -17.95
C PHE A 242 12.48 6.88 -17.25
N GLU A 243 11.36 6.34 -17.73
CA GLU A 243 10.06 6.53 -17.08
C GLU A 243 10.01 5.89 -15.68
N ILE A 244 10.66 4.74 -15.49
CA ILE A 244 10.78 4.09 -14.18
C ILE A 244 11.54 5.01 -13.21
N LYS A 245 12.67 5.59 -13.61
CA LYS A 245 13.43 6.53 -12.79
C LYS A 245 12.62 7.78 -12.47
N GLU A 246 11.95 8.37 -13.47
CA GLU A 246 11.06 9.52 -13.28
C GLU A 246 9.95 9.21 -12.25
N ALA A 247 9.31 8.05 -12.36
CA ALA A 247 8.27 7.63 -11.43
C ALA A 247 8.82 7.42 -10.00
N LEU A 248 10.02 6.86 -9.87
CA LEU A 248 10.70 6.72 -8.57
C LEU A 248 11.07 8.08 -7.96
N GLU A 249 11.59 9.01 -8.75
CA GLU A 249 11.89 10.38 -8.29
C GLU A 249 10.64 11.10 -7.82
N LYS A 250 9.54 11.04 -8.59
CA LYS A 250 8.23 11.57 -8.18
C LYS A 250 7.72 10.89 -6.90
N THR A 251 7.93 9.59 -6.74
CA THR A 251 7.61 8.87 -5.51
C THR A 251 8.42 9.43 -4.33
N CYS A 252 9.72 9.59 -4.47
CA CYS A 252 10.57 10.15 -3.42
C CYS A 252 10.13 11.57 -3.02
N VAL A 253 9.84 12.43 -3.99
CA VAL A 253 9.34 13.79 -3.73
C VAL A 253 8.01 13.75 -2.98
N LEU A 254 7.05 12.94 -3.45
CA LEU A 254 5.73 12.83 -2.83
C LEU A 254 5.81 12.28 -1.40
N VAL A 255 6.53 11.19 -1.19
CA VAL A 255 6.70 10.56 0.14
C VAL A 255 7.37 11.52 1.10
N ASN A 256 8.49 12.14 0.71
CA ASN A 256 9.24 13.04 1.58
C ASN A 256 8.47 14.34 1.91
N SER A 257 7.51 14.74 1.06
CA SER A 257 6.65 15.91 1.32
C SER A 257 5.56 15.66 2.38
N ARG A 258 5.27 14.40 2.72
CA ARG A 258 4.22 14.07 3.69
C ARG A 258 4.67 14.35 5.12
N LYS A 259 3.73 14.83 5.95
CA LYS A 259 3.97 15.05 7.39
C LYS A 259 3.71 13.80 8.22
N SER A 260 2.72 13.01 7.85
CA SER A 260 2.36 11.77 8.53
C SER A 260 3.33 10.66 8.16
N ILE A 261 3.96 10.04 9.16
CA ILE A 261 4.88 8.92 8.97
C ILE A 261 4.14 7.70 8.41
N TYR A 262 2.92 7.44 8.88
CA TYR A 262 2.09 6.38 8.30
C TYR A 262 1.74 6.63 6.83
N GLU A 263 1.49 7.89 6.41
CA GLU A 263 1.30 8.20 4.98
C GLU A 263 2.58 7.99 4.17
N LYS A 264 3.75 8.38 4.69
CA LYS A 264 5.05 8.11 4.04
C LYS A 264 5.26 6.61 3.84
N ALA A 265 5.11 5.82 4.90
CA ALA A 265 5.29 4.36 4.86
C ALA A 265 4.29 3.68 3.91
N PHE A 266 3.02 4.07 3.98
CA PHE A 266 1.96 3.53 3.14
C PHE A 266 2.17 3.86 1.65
N LEU A 267 2.47 5.11 1.31
CA LEU A 267 2.76 5.52 -0.06
C LEU A 267 3.97 4.78 -0.65
N THR A 268 5.01 4.59 0.14
CA THR A 268 6.19 3.81 -0.26
C THR A 268 5.79 2.37 -0.60
N LEU A 269 4.99 1.74 0.26
CA LEU A 269 4.50 0.37 0.07
C LEU A 269 3.74 0.21 -1.26
N VAL A 270 2.81 1.11 -1.56
CA VAL A 270 1.94 0.96 -2.74
C VAL A 270 2.61 1.45 -4.02
N LEU A 271 3.35 2.56 -4.01
CA LEU A 271 3.93 3.14 -5.21
C LEU A 271 5.13 2.34 -5.75
N ILE A 272 6.04 1.86 -4.90
CA ILE A 272 7.13 0.99 -5.34
C ILE A 272 6.58 -0.30 -5.96
N SER A 273 5.52 -0.86 -5.36
CA SER A 273 4.83 -2.03 -5.92
C SER A 273 4.12 -1.73 -7.25
N TYR A 274 3.61 -0.51 -7.45
CA TYR A 274 2.93 -0.09 -8.68
C TYR A 274 3.90 0.14 -9.84
N ILE A 275 5.02 0.78 -9.56
CA ILE A 275 6.07 1.08 -10.55
C ILE A 275 6.76 -0.21 -11.03
N GLN A 276 6.93 -1.20 -10.15
CA GLN A 276 7.68 -2.42 -10.45
C GLN A 276 9.08 -2.12 -11.01
N PRO A 277 9.96 -1.41 -10.27
CA PRO A 277 11.22 -0.89 -10.84
C PRO A 277 12.24 -1.97 -11.20
N PHE A 278 12.14 -3.17 -10.65
CA PHE A 278 13.10 -4.26 -10.81
C PHE A 278 12.51 -5.46 -11.54
N ALA A 279 13.39 -6.36 -11.99
CA ALA A 279 12.96 -7.59 -12.67
C ALA A 279 12.17 -8.53 -11.74
N ASP A 280 12.51 -8.56 -10.45
CA ASP A 280 11.82 -9.28 -9.38
C ASP A 280 12.12 -8.62 -8.02
N GLY A 281 11.45 -9.05 -6.95
CA GLY A 281 11.64 -8.55 -5.58
C GLY A 281 10.93 -7.23 -5.26
N ASN A 282 10.17 -6.65 -6.18
CA ASN A 282 9.54 -5.33 -6.03
C ASN A 282 8.65 -5.20 -4.79
N LYS A 283 7.79 -6.18 -4.51
CA LYS A 283 6.89 -6.14 -3.34
C LYS A 283 7.65 -6.38 -2.03
N ARG A 284 8.69 -7.22 -2.03
CA ARG A 284 9.59 -7.38 -0.87
C ARG A 284 10.30 -6.07 -0.57
N THR A 285 10.85 -5.42 -1.58
CA THR A 285 11.50 -4.11 -1.48
C THR A 285 10.55 -3.06 -0.94
N SER A 286 9.31 -3.00 -1.44
CA SER A 286 8.32 -2.01 -0.96
C SER A 286 7.95 -2.19 0.52
N ARG A 287 7.81 -3.44 0.99
CA ARG A 287 7.52 -3.74 2.41
C ARG A 287 8.70 -3.39 3.32
N ILE A 288 9.93 -3.67 2.90
CA ILE A 288 11.13 -3.31 3.66
C ILE A 288 11.34 -1.81 3.70
N LEU A 289 11.19 -1.10 2.57
CA LEU A 289 11.30 0.37 2.54
C LEU A 289 10.24 1.05 3.41
N SER A 290 8.99 0.57 3.36
CA SER A 290 7.90 1.04 4.22
C SER A 290 8.26 0.89 5.70
N ASN A 291 8.81 -0.26 6.09
CA ASN A 291 9.29 -0.50 7.45
C ASN A 291 10.51 0.34 7.81
N GLY A 292 11.41 0.59 6.87
CA GLY A 292 12.55 1.47 7.07
C GLY A 292 12.13 2.89 7.49
N ILE A 293 11.08 3.42 6.88
CA ILE A 293 10.50 4.72 7.28
C ILE A 293 9.93 4.67 8.70
N LEU A 294 9.19 3.62 9.05
CA LEU A 294 8.63 3.45 10.39
C LEU A 294 9.73 3.35 11.45
N ILE A 295 10.77 2.53 11.20
CA ILE A 295 11.93 2.35 12.10
C ILE A 295 12.66 3.68 12.29
N ALA A 296 12.94 4.41 11.20
CA ALA A 296 13.69 5.67 11.24
C ALA A 296 13.01 6.74 12.11
N GLU A 297 11.71 6.74 12.16
CA GLU A 297 10.90 7.73 12.88
C GLU A 297 10.37 7.19 14.23
N ASN A 298 10.90 6.06 14.68
CA ASN A 298 10.54 5.41 15.94
C ASN A 298 9.04 5.04 16.00
N TYR A 299 8.53 4.46 14.92
CA TYR A 299 7.21 3.84 14.81
C TYR A 299 7.34 2.32 14.81
N CYS A 300 6.27 1.63 15.24
CA CYS A 300 6.23 0.16 15.21
C CYS A 300 6.31 -0.36 13.76
N PRO A 301 7.29 -1.19 13.39
CA PRO A 301 7.32 -1.84 12.08
C PRO A 301 6.18 -2.85 11.91
N LEU A 302 5.80 -3.15 10.67
CA LEU A 302 4.71 -4.06 10.33
C LEU A 302 5.26 -5.44 9.97
N SER A 303 4.82 -6.47 10.66
CA SER A 303 5.23 -7.86 10.36
C SER A 303 4.44 -8.51 9.23
N PHE A 304 3.28 -7.98 8.88
CA PHE A 304 2.31 -8.58 7.95
C PHE A 304 1.87 -10.00 8.33
N ARG A 305 2.16 -10.47 9.55
CA ARG A 305 2.02 -11.86 9.98
C ARG A 305 0.63 -12.45 9.77
N THR A 306 -0.41 -11.67 10.01
CA THR A 306 -1.81 -12.13 9.95
C THR A 306 -2.45 -11.91 8.58
N VAL A 307 -1.76 -11.28 7.65
CA VAL A 307 -2.31 -11.02 6.30
C VAL A 307 -2.49 -12.32 5.52
N ASP A 308 -3.67 -12.52 4.95
CA ASP A 308 -3.86 -13.57 3.95
C ASP A 308 -3.12 -13.20 2.65
N PRO A 309 -2.25 -14.09 2.10
CA PRO A 309 -1.49 -13.79 0.91
C PRO A 309 -2.35 -13.48 -0.33
N LEU A 310 -3.52 -14.12 -0.46
CA LEU A 310 -4.42 -13.89 -1.57
C LEU A 310 -5.12 -12.53 -1.42
N GLU A 311 -5.55 -12.18 -0.21
CA GLU A 311 -6.15 -10.87 0.08
C GLU A 311 -5.16 -9.72 -0.18
N TYR A 312 -3.90 -9.87 0.27
CA TYR A 312 -2.84 -8.91 -0.04
C TYR A 312 -2.66 -8.73 -1.56
N LYS A 313 -2.61 -9.85 -2.29
CA LYS A 313 -2.48 -9.82 -3.74
C LYS A 313 -3.68 -9.13 -4.39
N LYS A 314 -4.91 -9.49 -4.00
CA LYS A 314 -6.14 -8.83 -4.47
C LYS A 314 -6.13 -7.32 -4.21
N ALA A 315 -5.77 -6.89 -3.00
CA ALA A 315 -5.69 -5.47 -2.64
C ALA A 315 -4.68 -4.70 -3.50
N MET A 316 -3.50 -5.29 -3.77
CA MET A 316 -2.51 -4.70 -4.67
C MET A 316 -2.97 -4.66 -6.13
N LEU A 317 -3.65 -5.70 -6.62
CA LEU A 317 -4.20 -5.72 -7.97
C LEU A 317 -5.25 -4.63 -8.17
N VAL A 318 -6.12 -4.38 -7.19
CA VAL A 318 -7.07 -3.24 -7.23
C VAL A 318 -6.32 -1.91 -7.35
N PHE A 319 -5.21 -1.74 -6.63
CA PHE A 319 -4.40 -0.53 -6.79
C PHE A 319 -3.80 -0.41 -8.19
N TYR A 320 -3.28 -1.49 -8.76
CA TYR A 320 -2.74 -1.48 -10.12
C TYR A 320 -3.82 -1.17 -11.17
N GLU A 321 -4.99 -1.77 -11.06
CA GLU A 321 -6.06 -1.71 -12.04
C GLU A 321 -6.92 -0.43 -11.93
N LYS A 322 -7.09 0.11 -10.72
CA LYS A 322 -8.01 1.24 -10.45
C LYS A 322 -7.34 2.46 -9.81
N THR A 323 -6.05 2.39 -9.47
CA THR A 323 -5.37 3.38 -8.64
C THR A 323 -6.07 3.63 -7.28
N ASN A 324 -6.86 2.67 -6.82
CA ASN A 324 -7.62 2.75 -5.58
C ASN A 324 -6.87 2.09 -4.44
N ILE A 325 -6.64 2.86 -3.37
CA ILE A 325 -5.82 2.42 -2.22
C ILE A 325 -6.65 1.79 -1.10
N THR A 326 -7.98 1.83 -1.15
CA THR A 326 -8.84 1.50 -0.02
C THR A 326 -8.63 0.09 0.54
N PRO A 327 -8.55 -0.98 -0.28
CA PRO A 327 -8.30 -2.31 0.26
C PRO A 327 -6.92 -2.42 0.92
N MET A 328 -5.89 -1.88 0.29
CA MET A 328 -4.53 -1.94 0.83
C MET A 328 -4.36 -1.08 2.08
N LYS A 329 -5.05 0.07 2.14
CA LYS A 329 -5.09 0.95 3.32
C LYS A 329 -5.69 0.23 4.53
N ARG A 330 -6.78 -0.51 4.33
CA ARG A 330 -7.38 -1.33 5.38
C ARG A 330 -6.36 -2.33 5.95
N LEU A 331 -5.73 -3.12 5.08
CA LEU A 331 -4.70 -4.08 5.50
C LEU A 331 -3.54 -3.41 6.23
N PHE A 332 -3.10 -2.24 5.78
CA PHE A 332 -2.03 -1.50 6.43
C PHE A 332 -2.39 -1.09 7.86
N ILE A 333 -3.60 -0.56 8.09
CA ILE A 333 -4.09 -0.16 9.42
C ILE A 333 -4.21 -1.40 10.34
N GLU A 334 -4.82 -2.48 9.85
CA GLU A 334 -4.95 -3.75 10.59
C GLU A 334 -3.58 -4.31 11.00
N GLN A 335 -2.57 -4.20 10.13
CA GLN A 335 -1.22 -4.64 10.46
C GLN A 335 -0.50 -3.71 11.44
N ALA A 336 -0.78 -2.40 11.43
CA ALA A 336 -0.26 -1.48 12.42
C ALA A 336 -0.82 -1.79 13.81
N GLU A 337 -2.12 -2.03 13.91
CA GLU A 337 -2.78 -2.45 15.14
C GLU A 337 -2.23 -3.80 15.65
N PHE A 338 -2.20 -4.81 14.78
CA PHE A 338 -1.66 -6.12 15.10
C PHE A 338 -0.22 -6.05 15.63
N ALA A 339 0.64 -5.26 14.99
CA ALA A 339 2.05 -5.17 15.37
C ALA A 339 2.21 -4.54 16.76
N VAL A 340 1.54 -3.43 17.04
CA VAL A 340 1.58 -2.76 18.36
C VAL A 340 1.01 -3.64 19.47
N ASP A 341 -0.06 -4.41 19.19
CA ASP A 341 -0.72 -5.24 20.19
C ASP A 341 0.01 -6.55 20.46
N THR A 342 0.78 -7.05 19.49
CA THR A 342 1.41 -8.37 19.58
C THR A 342 2.85 -8.31 20.07
N TYR A 343 3.61 -7.29 19.66
CA TYR A 343 5.04 -7.24 19.97
C TYR A 343 5.37 -6.28 21.13
N PHE A 344 4.48 -5.33 21.37
CA PHE A 344 4.73 -4.29 22.38
C PHE A 344 3.54 -4.02 23.32
#